data_04be6cd4a754d4ecf8ee69664761e437
#
_entry.id   04be6cd4a754d4ecf8ee69664761e437
#
_cell.length_a   1.000
_cell.length_b   1.000
_cell.length_c   1.000
_cell.angle_alpha   90.00
_cell.angle_beta   90.00
_cell.angle_gamma   90.00
#
_symmetry.space_group_name_H-M   'P 1'
#
loop_
_entity.id
_entity.type
_entity.pdbx_description
1 polymer ?
#
loop_
_entity_poly.entity_id
_entity_poly.type
_entity_poly.pdbx_seq_one_letter_code
_entity_poly.pdbx_strand_id
1 'polypeptide(L)'
;MLLSVFLLNGCASNIADKASSVTKEKLQISNSTEKVMNSDENTKVAEENTKTTQDEGEKTNSALNGNLKVHFINVGQADSILIQQGSKFMLIDAGNNGDGKLVVNYLLEQGVKNLDYVIGTHPHEDHIGGLDYIINDFRIGKIYLPKVTSTTKSFGDVVAAIKNKGMKATVPIPGETFNLGSAKCTILAPNSSKYKDLNNYSVVVKLEFGSNSFLFTGDAEDISESEILAKGFDVKADLLKIGHHGSRSSTSDEFLAKVNPKYAVISTEIGNDYGHPHKETMDKLKNKNIPVYRTDELGTIIVTSNGKTISFNTKPGSYTAGRP
;
A
#
# COMPACT_ATOMS: atom_id res chain seq x y z
N MET A 1 48.80 29.03 34.76
CA MET A 1 48.47 28.98 36.23
C MET A 1 47.01 28.66 36.32
N LEU A 2 46.49 27.62 36.75
CA LEU A 2 46.67 26.43 37.47
C LEU A 2 45.82 25.27 36.86
N LEU A 3 46.41 24.15 36.77
CA LEU A 3 45.86 22.83 36.47
C LEU A 3 45.02 22.37 37.66
N SER A 4 43.88 21.71 37.45
CA SER A 4 43.31 20.79 38.44
C SER A 4 42.71 19.58 37.75
N VAL A 5 43.42 18.50 37.84
CA VAL A 5 43.07 17.12 37.55
C VAL A 5 42.27 16.56 38.72
N PHE A 6 41.12 15.93 38.48
CA PHE A 6 40.51 15.00 39.44
C PHE A 6 40.32 13.63 38.77
N LEU A 7 41.18 12.73 39.21
CA LEU A 7 41.04 11.28 39.10
C LEU A 7 40.16 10.79 40.26
N LEU A 8 39.16 9.96 40.01
CA LEU A 8 38.64 9.06 41.02
C LEU A 8 38.35 7.69 40.41
N ASN A 9 38.99 6.73 41.02
CA ASN A 9 38.96 5.29 40.76
C ASN A 9 37.68 4.60 41.20
N GLY A 10 37.30 3.56 40.45
CA GLY A 10 37.09 2.20 40.95
C GLY A 10 35.77 1.86 41.65
N CYS A 11 35.05 0.91 41.04
CA CYS A 11 34.74 -0.36 41.69
C CYS A 11 34.12 -1.30 40.69
N ALA A 12 34.83 -2.40 40.43
CA ALA A 12 34.32 -3.60 39.80
C ALA A 12 33.56 -4.44 40.84
N SER A 13 32.43 -4.98 40.48
CA SER A 13 31.86 -6.14 41.19
C SER A 13 31.34 -7.15 40.19
N ASN A 14 32.04 -8.28 40.16
CA ASN A 14 31.66 -9.56 39.56
C ASN A 14 30.40 -10.11 40.26
N ILE A 15 29.46 -10.62 39.46
CA ILE A 15 28.61 -11.72 39.93
C ILE A 15 28.56 -12.74 38.80
N ALA A 16 29.08 -13.92 39.16
CA ALA A 16 29.11 -15.13 38.35
C ALA A 16 27.82 -15.96 38.53
N ASP A 17 27.55 -16.69 37.49
CA ASP A 17 26.88 -18.01 37.40
C ASP A 17 25.66 -18.35 38.28
N LYS A 18 24.58 -18.63 37.59
CA LYS A 18 23.77 -19.82 37.88
C LYS A 18 23.17 -20.41 36.62
N ALA A 19 23.79 -21.49 36.18
CA ALA A 19 23.19 -22.47 35.29
C ALA A 19 22.13 -23.27 36.07
N SER A 20 20.96 -23.47 35.49
CA SER A 20 20.02 -24.51 35.92
C SER A 20 19.44 -25.20 34.70
N SER A 21 19.73 -26.49 34.67
CA SER A 21 19.28 -27.53 33.79
C SER A 21 17.76 -27.73 33.80
N VAL A 22 17.12 -27.84 32.64
CA VAL A 22 15.83 -28.52 32.51
C VAL A 22 15.87 -29.51 31.38
N THR A 23 15.55 -30.72 31.76
CA THR A 23 15.46 -32.03 31.15
C THR A 23 14.74 -32.08 29.79
N LYS A 24 15.33 -32.95 28.93
CA LYS A 24 14.74 -33.52 27.71
C LYS A 24 13.64 -34.50 28.09
N GLU A 25 12.46 -34.33 27.55
CA GLU A 25 11.50 -35.44 27.40
C GLU A 25 11.29 -35.72 25.90
N LYS A 26 11.61 -37.00 25.58
CA LYS A 26 11.30 -37.65 24.32
C LYS A 26 9.83 -38.06 24.31
N LEU A 27 9.09 -37.73 23.28
CA LEU A 27 7.87 -38.49 22.94
C LEU A 27 8.02 -39.17 21.59
N GLN A 28 7.70 -40.46 21.67
CA GLN A 28 7.82 -41.47 20.60
C GLN A 28 6.69 -41.32 19.56
N ILE A 29 7.07 -41.61 18.33
CA ILE A 29 6.21 -41.81 17.19
C ILE A 29 5.63 -43.24 17.27
N SER A 30 4.33 -43.38 17.10
CA SER A 30 3.72 -44.66 16.75
C SER A 30 3.10 -44.59 15.36
N ASN A 31 3.71 -45.36 14.45
CA ASN A 31 3.14 -45.70 13.15
C ASN A 31 2.05 -46.78 13.35
N SER A 32 0.94 -46.61 12.65
CA SER A 32 0.14 -47.79 12.28
C SER A 32 -0.40 -47.57 10.85
N THR A 33 0.17 -48.38 9.99
CA THR A 33 -0.31 -48.77 8.67
C THR A 33 -1.42 -49.79 8.82
N GLU A 34 -2.52 -49.62 8.12
CA GLU A 34 -3.34 -50.76 7.69
C GLU A 34 -3.93 -50.52 6.28
N LYS A 35 -3.84 -51.58 5.53
CA LYS A 35 -4.08 -51.84 4.12
C LYS A 35 -5.27 -52.79 4.04
N VAL A 36 -6.25 -52.54 3.17
CA VAL A 36 -7.13 -53.57 2.56
C VAL A 36 -7.91 -52.93 1.42
N MET A 37 -7.65 -53.28 0.21
CA MET A 37 -8.18 -54.24 -0.76
C MET A 37 -9.51 -53.88 -1.45
N ASN A 38 -9.35 -53.88 -2.77
CA ASN A 38 -10.25 -53.94 -3.91
C ASN A 38 -11.58 -54.68 -3.75
N SER A 39 -12.59 -54.20 -4.49
CA SER A 39 -13.41 -55.07 -5.35
C SER A 39 -14.02 -54.25 -6.50
N ASP A 40 -13.81 -54.77 -7.71
CA ASP A 40 -14.41 -54.42 -8.98
C ASP A 40 -15.91 -54.73 -8.97
N GLU A 41 -16.72 -53.95 -9.68
CA GLU A 41 -17.70 -54.49 -10.62
C GLU A 41 -18.22 -53.45 -11.62
N ASN A 42 -18.31 -53.92 -12.80
CA ASN A 42 -18.59 -53.37 -14.10
C ASN A 42 -20.11 -53.26 -14.33
N THR A 43 -20.63 -52.18 -14.90
CA THR A 43 -21.80 -52.29 -15.80
C THR A 43 -21.80 -51.17 -16.83
N LYS A 44 -22.02 -51.55 -18.05
CA LYS A 44 -22.04 -50.86 -19.33
C LYS A 44 -23.34 -50.13 -19.63
N VAL A 45 -23.20 -49.07 -20.46
CA VAL A 45 -24.03 -48.62 -21.62
C VAL A 45 -25.26 -47.75 -21.34
N ALA A 46 -25.20 -46.53 -21.82
CA ALA A 46 -26.02 -46.05 -22.97
C ALA A 46 -25.56 -44.61 -23.39
N GLU A 47 -25.20 -44.49 -24.65
CA GLU A 47 -25.05 -43.22 -25.37
C GLU A 47 -26.41 -42.58 -25.58
N GLU A 48 -26.52 -41.25 -25.35
CA GLU A 48 -27.48 -40.43 -26.07
C GLU A 48 -26.92 -39.03 -26.29
N ASN A 49 -26.79 -38.66 -27.56
CA ASN A 49 -26.42 -37.40 -28.12
C ASN A 49 -27.46 -36.31 -27.79
N THR A 50 -27.04 -35.15 -27.27
CA THR A 50 -27.71 -33.88 -27.60
C THR A 50 -26.84 -32.66 -27.40
N LYS A 51 -26.58 -31.97 -28.50
CA LYS A 51 -26.42 -30.53 -28.75
C LYS A 51 -25.61 -29.64 -27.81
N THR A 52 -24.53 -29.18 -28.41
CA THR A 52 -23.81 -27.91 -28.23
C THR A 52 -24.69 -26.76 -27.74
N THR A 53 -24.39 -26.23 -26.56
CA THR A 53 -24.68 -24.84 -26.17
C THR A 53 -23.39 -24.21 -25.68
N GLN A 54 -23.15 -23.02 -26.18
CA GLN A 54 -21.95 -22.20 -25.99
C GLN A 54 -21.67 -21.97 -24.51
N ASP A 55 -20.43 -22.30 -24.13
CA ASP A 55 -19.84 -22.03 -22.82
C ASP A 55 -19.54 -20.52 -22.70
N GLU A 56 -20.45 -19.79 -22.05
CA GLU A 56 -20.15 -18.47 -21.52
C GLU A 56 -19.29 -18.70 -20.26
N GLY A 57 -18.02 -18.31 -20.35
CA GLY A 57 -17.00 -18.47 -19.34
C GLY A 57 -17.48 -18.09 -17.93
N GLU A 58 -17.73 -19.09 -17.14
CA GLU A 58 -17.95 -18.99 -15.70
C GLU A 58 -16.70 -18.41 -15.03
N LYS A 59 -16.73 -17.08 -14.76
CA LYS A 59 -15.73 -16.46 -13.87
C LYS A 59 -15.80 -17.20 -12.54
N THR A 60 -14.81 -18.00 -12.26
CA THR A 60 -14.63 -18.68 -10.97
C THR A 60 -14.72 -17.64 -9.85
N ASN A 61 -15.87 -17.63 -9.19
CA ASN A 61 -16.16 -16.80 -8.04
C ASN A 61 -15.39 -17.39 -6.85
N SER A 62 -14.08 -17.13 -6.78
CA SER A 62 -13.31 -17.44 -5.57
C SER A 62 -13.94 -16.64 -4.44
N ALA A 63 -14.48 -17.32 -3.44
CA ALA A 63 -15.14 -16.68 -2.31
C ALA A 63 -14.18 -15.65 -1.68
N LEU A 64 -14.62 -14.38 -1.64
CA LEU A 64 -13.85 -13.31 -1.03
C LEU A 64 -13.69 -13.62 0.46
N ASN A 65 -12.46 -13.69 0.94
CA ASN A 65 -12.17 -14.03 2.33
C ASN A 65 -12.09 -12.74 3.19
N GLY A 66 -13.25 -12.30 3.70
CA GLY A 66 -13.35 -11.11 4.54
C GLY A 66 -13.44 -9.80 3.75
N ASN A 67 -13.34 -8.69 4.46
CA ASN A 67 -13.38 -7.35 3.88
C ASN A 67 -11.99 -6.85 3.49
N LEU A 68 -11.94 -5.95 2.51
CA LEU A 68 -10.80 -5.09 2.24
C LEU A 68 -10.97 -3.79 3.04
N LYS A 69 -9.92 -3.33 3.71
CA LYS A 69 -9.85 -2.00 4.32
C LYS A 69 -8.71 -1.21 3.73
N VAL A 70 -8.96 0.05 3.45
CA VAL A 70 -7.96 1.02 3.00
C VAL A 70 -7.98 2.20 3.97
N HIS A 71 -6.86 2.44 4.63
CA HIS A 71 -6.69 3.51 5.61
C HIS A 71 -5.82 4.60 4.99
N PHE A 72 -6.37 5.76 4.72
CA PHE A 72 -5.62 6.95 4.37
C PHE A 72 -5.26 7.64 5.69
N ILE A 73 -4.04 7.40 6.15
CA ILE A 73 -3.57 7.83 7.46
C ILE A 73 -3.32 9.34 7.41
N ASN A 74 -3.85 10.08 8.38
CA ASN A 74 -3.56 11.52 8.47
C ASN A 74 -2.13 11.73 8.99
N VAL A 75 -1.25 12.09 8.08
CA VAL A 75 0.17 12.43 8.32
C VAL A 75 0.47 13.87 7.87
N GLY A 76 -0.56 14.76 7.89
CA GLY A 76 -0.43 16.14 7.41
C GLY A 76 -0.32 16.21 5.88
N GLN A 77 0.56 17.09 5.38
CA GLN A 77 0.84 17.30 3.95
C GLN A 77 1.77 16.18 3.44
N ALA A 78 1.25 14.95 3.37
CA ALA A 78 2.01 13.76 3.04
C ALA A 78 1.09 12.58 2.73
N ASP A 79 1.62 11.50 2.18
CA ASP A 79 0.87 10.26 1.93
C ASP A 79 1.33 9.12 2.86
N SER A 80 0.37 8.41 3.42
CA SER A 80 0.58 7.09 4.03
C SER A 80 -0.71 6.29 3.96
N ILE A 81 -0.69 5.14 3.27
CA ILE A 81 -1.90 4.36 3.01
C ILE A 81 -1.67 2.91 3.42
N LEU A 82 -2.38 2.45 4.46
CA LEU A 82 -2.41 1.04 4.83
C LEU A 82 -3.57 0.32 4.13
N ILE A 83 -3.28 -0.78 3.47
CA ILE A 83 -4.28 -1.65 2.84
C ILE A 83 -4.25 -3.01 3.54
N GLN A 84 -5.41 -3.44 4.05
CA GLN A 84 -5.61 -4.70 4.74
C GLN A 84 -6.63 -5.58 4.02
N GLN A 85 -6.25 -6.82 3.73
CA GLN A 85 -7.18 -7.84 3.26
C GLN A 85 -6.96 -9.14 4.06
N GLY A 86 -7.88 -9.43 4.99
CA GLY A 86 -7.70 -10.51 5.96
C GLY A 86 -6.47 -10.27 6.85
N SER A 87 -5.52 -11.20 6.83
CA SER A 87 -4.23 -11.10 7.53
C SER A 87 -3.08 -10.56 6.65
N LYS A 88 -3.40 -10.05 5.47
CA LYS A 88 -2.45 -9.51 4.50
C LYS A 88 -2.44 -7.99 4.55
N PHE A 89 -1.24 -7.41 4.52
CA PHE A 89 -1.04 -5.97 4.69
C PHE A 89 -0.07 -5.42 3.63
N MET A 90 -0.44 -4.28 3.07
CA MET A 90 0.40 -3.48 2.18
C MET A 90 0.41 -2.04 2.67
N LEU A 91 1.59 -1.44 2.71
CA LEU A 91 1.75 -0.01 2.99
C LEU A 91 2.24 0.69 1.72
N ILE A 92 1.57 1.77 1.34
CA ILE A 92 2.00 2.70 0.30
C ILE A 92 2.36 4.00 0.99
N ASP A 93 3.63 4.40 0.91
CA ASP A 93 4.22 5.57 1.53
C ASP A 93 4.09 5.61 3.07
N ALA A 94 4.85 6.48 3.73
CA ALA A 94 4.90 6.56 5.19
C ALA A 94 5.07 7.99 5.73
N GLY A 95 4.64 8.99 4.96
CA GLY A 95 4.70 10.40 5.37
C GLY A 95 6.12 10.98 5.36
N ASN A 96 6.26 12.11 6.03
CA ASN A 96 7.53 12.82 6.21
C ASN A 96 8.48 12.09 7.19
N ASN A 97 9.72 12.55 7.29
CA ASN A 97 10.69 12.03 8.27
C ASN A 97 10.17 12.03 9.71
N GLY A 98 9.35 13.03 10.07
CA GLY A 98 8.74 13.15 11.41
C GLY A 98 7.63 12.15 11.68
N ASP A 99 7.01 11.59 10.66
CA ASP A 99 5.79 10.79 10.74
C ASP A 99 6.06 9.30 10.98
N GLY A 100 7.30 8.83 10.79
CA GLY A 100 7.65 7.42 10.86
C GLY A 100 7.14 6.71 12.13
N LYS A 101 7.29 7.34 13.32
CA LYS A 101 6.79 6.78 14.58
C LYS A 101 5.25 6.77 14.65
N LEU A 102 4.60 7.80 14.13
CA LEU A 102 3.14 7.88 14.07
C LEU A 102 2.61 6.71 13.22
N VAL A 103 3.19 6.50 12.03
CA VAL A 103 2.78 5.42 11.14
C VAL A 103 3.07 4.06 11.76
N VAL A 104 4.25 3.82 12.37
CA VAL A 104 4.57 2.59 13.10
C VAL A 104 3.51 2.29 14.15
N ASN A 105 3.18 3.26 15.02
CA ASN A 105 2.19 3.08 16.07
C ASN A 105 0.81 2.77 15.48
N TYR A 106 0.39 3.49 14.45
CA TYR A 106 -0.87 3.23 13.77
C TYR A 106 -0.95 1.81 13.22
N LEU A 107 0.11 1.33 12.58
CA LEU A 107 0.18 -0.03 12.06
C LEU A 107 0.07 -1.07 13.19
N LEU A 108 0.75 -0.85 14.32
CA LEU A 108 0.66 -1.72 15.50
C LEU A 108 -0.75 -1.76 16.09
N GLU A 109 -1.43 -0.61 16.18
CA GLU A 109 -2.83 -0.49 16.61
C GLU A 109 -3.80 -1.24 15.68
N GLN A 110 -3.50 -1.28 14.37
CA GLN A 110 -4.25 -2.08 13.40
C GLN A 110 -3.87 -3.58 13.43
N GLY A 111 -2.99 -4.01 14.34
CA GLY A 111 -2.58 -5.39 14.51
C GLY A 111 -1.61 -5.90 13.45
N VAL A 112 -0.94 -5.00 12.73
CA VAL A 112 0.07 -5.35 11.72
C VAL A 112 1.28 -5.95 12.41
N LYS A 113 1.64 -7.19 12.04
CA LYS A 113 2.86 -7.87 12.50
C LYS A 113 3.91 -7.95 11.40
N ASN A 114 3.45 -8.07 10.17
CA ASN A 114 4.26 -8.11 8.97
C ASN A 114 3.57 -7.31 7.87
N LEU A 115 4.34 -6.76 6.95
CA LEU A 115 3.86 -6.17 5.71
C LEU A 115 4.20 -7.12 4.56
N ASP A 116 3.22 -7.60 3.82
CA ASP A 116 3.47 -8.43 2.64
C ASP A 116 4.15 -7.58 1.56
N TYR A 117 3.73 -6.31 1.44
CA TYR A 117 4.30 -5.34 0.50
C TYR A 117 4.48 -3.98 1.15
N VAL A 118 5.56 -3.31 0.77
CA VAL A 118 5.79 -1.88 1.00
C VAL A 118 6.08 -1.23 -0.34
N ILE A 119 5.45 -0.10 -0.62
CA ILE A 119 5.65 0.67 -1.85
C ILE A 119 6.04 2.08 -1.45
N GLY A 120 7.24 2.54 -1.83
CA GLY A 120 7.58 3.95 -1.86
C GLY A 120 7.30 4.45 -3.28
N THR A 121 6.33 5.34 -3.41
CA THR A 121 5.85 5.76 -4.74
C THR A 121 6.91 6.50 -5.52
N HIS A 122 7.57 7.47 -4.90
CA HIS A 122 8.65 8.27 -5.47
C HIS A 122 9.52 8.87 -4.35
N PRO A 123 10.72 9.42 -4.64
CA PRO A 123 11.71 9.73 -3.60
C PRO A 123 11.55 11.09 -2.89
N HIS A 124 10.36 11.69 -2.88
CA HIS A 124 10.11 12.88 -2.05
C HIS A 124 9.90 12.51 -0.58
N GLU A 125 10.25 13.45 0.32
CA GLU A 125 10.22 13.22 1.76
C GLU A 125 8.83 12.92 2.29
N ASP A 126 7.82 13.64 1.84
CA ASP A 126 6.42 13.51 2.23
C ASP A 126 5.77 12.17 1.80
N HIS A 127 6.53 11.30 1.14
CA HIS A 127 6.15 9.93 0.77
C HIS A 127 7.03 8.88 1.44
N ILE A 128 8.35 9.03 1.32
CA ILE A 128 9.27 7.99 1.81
C ILE A 128 9.95 8.35 3.12
N GLY A 129 9.67 9.52 3.70
CA GLY A 129 10.38 10.03 4.87
C GLY A 129 10.32 9.11 6.09
N GLY A 130 9.17 8.49 6.34
CA GLY A 130 8.98 7.55 7.45
C GLY A 130 9.27 6.08 7.10
N LEU A 131 9.62 5.74 5.84
CA LEU A 131 9.80 4.35 5.42
C LEU A 131 10.96 3.64 6.09
N ASP A 132 12.02 4.33 6.48
CA ASP A 132 13.14 3.74 7.21
C ASP A 132 12.70 3.18 8.57
N TYR A 133 11.80 3.85 9.30
CA TYR A 133 11.17 3.33 10.53
C TYR A 133 10.39 2.06 10.24
N ILE A 134 9.55 2.07 9.20
CA ILE A 134 8.75 0.92 8.79
C ILE A 134 9.63 -0.28 8.44
N ILE A 135 10.68 -0.03 7.66
CA ILE A 135 11.63 -1.07 7.26
C ILE A 135 12.35 -1.65 8.47
N ASN A 136 12.73 -0.84 9.43
CA ASN A 136 13.43 -1.29 10.63
C ASN A 136 12.50 -2.10 11.56
N ASP A 137 11.26 -1.68 11.77
CA ASP A 137 10.37 -2.20 12.80
C ASP A 137 9.55 -3.41 12.36
N PHE A 138 9.22 -3.55 11.06
CA PHE A 138 8.38 -4.63 10.56
C PHE A 138 9.14 -5.65 9.72
N ARG A 139 8.65 -6.88 9.73
CA ARG A 139 9.02 -7.88 8.71
C ARG A 139 8.31 -7.53 7.42
N ILE A 140 9.05 -7.47 6.32
CA ILE A 140 8.52 -7.08 5.01
C ILE A 140 8.78 -8.20 4.00
N GLY A 141 7.75 -8.54 3.24
CA GLY A 141 7.85 -9.54 2.18
C GLY A 141 8.55 -8.99 0.94
N LYS A 142 8.07 -7.86 0.40
CA LYS A 142 8.63 -7.23 -0.80
C LYS A 142 8.54 -5.71 -0.70
N ILE A 143 9.58 -5.03 -1.15
CA ILE A 143 9.64 -3.57 -1.23
C ILE A 143 9.71 -3.16 -2.69
N TYR A 144 8.80 -2.29 -3.13
CA TYR A 144 8.85 -1.65 -4.43
C TYR A 144 9.35 -0.21 -4.29
N LEU A 145 10.34 0.16 -5.11
CA LEU A 145 10.79 1.53 -5.29
C LEU A 145 11.04 1.77 -6.78
N PRO A 146 10.70 2.93 -7.34
CA PRO A 146 10.99 3.25 -8.73
C PRO A 146 12.50 3.31 -8.96
N LYS A 147 12.93 3.07 -10.21
CA LYS A 147 14.33 3.12 -10.61
C LYS A 147 14.77 4.57 -10.81
N VAL A 148 14.92 5.29 -9.71
CA VAL A 148 15.41 6.67 -9.67
C VAL A 148 16.26 6.84 -8.42
N THR A 149 17.19 7.80 -8.44
CA THR A 149 18.00 8.15 -7.28
C THR A 149 17.73 9.59 -6.87
N SER A 150 17.83 9.85 -5.56
CA SER A 150 17.78 11.18 -4.98
C SER A 150 18.97 11.39 -4.06
N THR A 151 19.38 12.63 -3.87
CA THR A 151 20.44 13.01 -2.92
C THR A 151 19.89 13.44 -1.56
N THR A 152 18.58 13.34 -1.36
CA THR A 152 17.92 13.70 -0.09
C THR A 152 18.32 12.74 1.02
N LYS A 153 18.27 13.25 2.25
CA LYS A 153 18.52 12.44 3.45
C LYS A 153 17.50 11.29 3.55
N SER A 154 16.23 11.56 3.33
CA SER A 154 15.13 10.57 3.37
C SER A 154 15.39 9.39 2.45
N PHE A 155 15.80 9.65 1.19
CA PHE A 155 16.17 8.58 0.26
C PHE A 155 17.38 7.78 0.74
N GLY A 156 18.41 8.47 1.27
CA GLY A 156 19.60 7.81 1.84
C GLY A 156 19.25 6.90 3.02
N ASP A 157 18.39 7.36 3.93
CA ASP A 157 17.95 6.60 5.11
C ASP A 157 17.16 5.34 4.71
N VAL A 158 16.26 5.46 3.74
CA VAL A 158 15.50 4.31 3.20
C VAL A 158 16.43 3.27 2.56
N VAL A 159 17.38 3.70 1.74
CA VAL A 159 18.35 2.81 1.11
C VAL A 159 19.24 2.12 2.16
N ALA A 160 19.67 2.84 3.19
CA ALA A 160 20.43 2.30 4.31
C ALA A 160 19.61 1.26 5.10
N ALA A 161 18.34 1.55 5.41
CA ALA A 161 17.44 0.63 6.12
C ALA A 161 17.23 -0.67 5.33
N ILE A 162 16.97 -0.58 4.02
CA ILE A 162 16.84 -1.75 3.13
C ILE A 162 18.11 -2.61 3.16
N LYS A 163 19.27 -1.97 3.03
CA LYS A 163 20.59 -2.64 3.04
C LYS A 163 20.85 -3.31 4.38
N ASN A 164 20.63 -2.60 5.49
CA ASN A 164 20.87 -3.11 6.84
C ASN A 164 19.97 -4.31 7.17
N LYS A 165 18.76 -4.34 6.62
CA LYS A 165 17.83 -5.46 6.75
C LYS A 165 18.16 -6.64 5.81
N GLY A 166 19.20 -6.51 5.00
CA GLY A 166 19.60 -7.53 4.01
C GLY A 166 18.59 -7.71 2.86
N MET A 167 17.74 -6.71 2.64
CA MET A 167 16.71 -6.73 1.61
C MET A 167 17.21 -6.07 0.30
N LYS A 168 16.40 -6.20 -0.74
CA LYS A 168 16.58 -5.47 -2.01
C LYS A 168 15.24 -4.86 -2.40
N ALA A 169 15.29 -3.62 -2.89
CA ALA A 169 14.14 -3.02 -3.53
C ALA A 169 13.88 -3.68 -4.89
N THR A 170 12.62 -3.87 -5.21
CA THR A 170 12.16 -4.33 -6.51
C THR A 170 11.74 -3.13 -7.34
N VAL A 171 12.20 -3.04 -8.57
CA VAL A 171 11.75 -2.03 -9.52
C VAL A 171 10.35 -2.43 -10.00
N PRO A 172 9.34 -1.54 -9.87
CA PRO A 172 7.99 -1.81 -10.37
C PRO A 172 8.00 -1.92 -11.90
N ILE A 173 7.25 -2.87 -12.44
CA ILE A 173 7.10 -3.08 -13.88
C ILE A 173 5.63 -2.83 -14.25
N PRO A 174 5.32 -1.82 -15.09
CA PRO A 174 3.95 -1.58 -15.54
C PRO A 174 3.35 -2.82 -16.20
N GLY A 175 2.13 -3.20 -15.77
CA GLY A 175 1.46 -4.43 -16.14
C GLY A 175 1.75 -5.62 -15.22
N GLU A 176 2.76 -5.56 -14.34
CA GLU A 176 2.97 -6.59 -13.32
C GLU A 176 1.77 -6.65 -12.37
N THR A 177 1.35 -7.88 -12.05
CA THR A 177 0.26 -8.12 -11.10
C THR A 177 0.75 -8.91 -9.91
N PHE A 178 0.18 -8.63 -8.74
CA PHE A 178 0.39 -9.40 -7.52
C PHE A 178 -0.89 -9.41 -6.68
N ASN A 179 -0.98 -10.32 -5.71
CA ASN A 179 -2.16 -10.44 -4.88
C ASN A 179 -1.88 -10.01 -3.44
N LEU A 180 -2.82 -9.26 -2.87
CA LEU A 180 -2.91 -9.01 -1.45
C LEU A 180 -4.10 -9.80 -0.89
N GLY A 181 -3.87 -11.02 -0.45
CA GLY A 181 -4.95 -11.95 -0.17
C GLY A 181 -5.78 -12.27 -1.41
N SER A 182 -7.08 -11.97 -1.39
CA SER A 182 -7.98 -12.09 -2.54
C SER A 182 -8.12 -10.82 -3.38
N ALA A 183 -7.44 -9.74 -3.01
CA ALA A 183 -7.36 -8.53 -3.83
C ALA A 183 -6.24 -8.66 -4.85
N LYS A 184 -6.52 -8.29 -6.12
CA LYS A 184 -5.54 -8.24 -7.20
C LYS A 184 -5.02 -6.82 -7.34
N CYS A 185 -3.70 -6.65 -7.32
CA CYS A 185 -3.02 -5.40 -7.57
C CYS A 185 -2.34 -5.43 -8.94
N THR A 186 -2.40 -4.33 -9.68
CA THR A 186 -1.72 -4.13 -10.96
C THR A 186 -0.91 -2.84 -10.91
N ILE A 187 0.37 -2.89 -11.22
CA ILE A 187 1.23 -1.71 -11.34
C ILE A 187 0.96 -1.07 -12.69
N LEU A 188 0.69 0.24 -12.73
CA LEU A 188 0.37 0.99 -13.96
C LEU A 188 1.47 1.97 -14.37
N ALA A 189 2.31 2.41 -13.42
CA ALA A 189 3.42 3.34 -13.64
C ALA A 189 4.57 3.06 -12.66
N PRO A 190 5.79 3.63 -12.92
CA PRO A 190 6.16 4.57 -13.99
C PRO A 190 6.39 3.88 -15.35
N ASN A 191 6.02 4.52 -16.44
CA ASN A 191 6.10 3.97 -17.80
C ASN A 191 7.35 4.42 -18.58
N SER A 192 8.07 5.44 -18.10
CA SER A 192 9.34 5.91 -18.64
C SER A 192 10.48 5.69 -17.66
N SER A 193 11.69 5.61 -18.18
CA SER A 193 12.91 5.50 -17.38
C SER A 193 13.52 6.85 -17.01
N LYS A 194 13.01 7.95 -17.57
CA LYS A 194 13.53 9.31 -17.37
C LYS A 194 12.39 10.31 -17.37
N TYR A 195 12.17 10.92 -16.22
CA TYR A 195 11.31 12.07 -16.06
C TYR A 195 12.13 13.28 -15.60
N LYS A 196 11.68 14.47 -15.94
CA LYS A 196 12.27 15.72 -15.45
C LYS A 196 11.88 15.97 -13.99
N ASP A 197 10.64 15.66 -13.66
CA ASP A 197 10.08 15.79 -12.32
C ASP A 197 10.02 14.42 -11.63
N LEU A 198 10.41 14.38 -10.34
CA LEU A 198 10.45 13.16 -9.54
C LEU A 198 9.04 12.60 -9.27
N ASN A 199 8.02 13.45 -9.25
CA ASN A 199 6.64 13.05 -9.08
C ASN A 199 6.19 12.01 -10.13
N ASN A 200 6.65 12.18 -11.37
CA ASN A 200 6.29 11.28 -12.47
C ASN A 200 6.92 9.88 -12.39
N TYR A 201 7.85 9.65 -11.44
CA TYR A 201 8.31 8.31 -11.07
C TYR A 201 7.35 7.58 -10.13
N SER A 202 6.26 8.20 -9.72
CA SER A 202 5.27 7.60 -8.81
C SER A 202 4.82 6.22 -9.28
N VAL A 203 4.91 5.26 -8.36
CA VAL A 203 4.34 3.92 -8.56
C VAL A 203 2.83 4.03 -8.44
N VAL A 204 2.15 3.89 -9.57
CA VAL A 204 0.68 3.89 -9.62
C VAL A 204 0.17 2.47 -9.53
N VAL A 205 -0.76 2.22 -8.59
CA VAL A 205 -1.31 0.88 -8.35
C VAL A 205 -2.83 0.90 -8.47
N LYS A 206 -3.37 0.02 -9.30
CA LYS A 206 -4.78 -0.34 -9.31
C LYS A 206 -4.99 -1.58 -8.45
N LEU A 207 -5.97 -1.55 -7.56
CA LEU A 207 -6.38 -2.69 -6.74
C LEU A 207 -7.84 -3.04 -7.05
N GLU A 208 -8.10 -4.32 -7.30
CA GLU A 208 -9.41 -4.89 -7.57
C GLU A 208 -9.79 -5.89 -6.47
N PHE A 209 -10.98 -5.73 -5.89
CA PHE A 209 -11.51 -6.62 -4.87
C PHE A 209 -13.01 -6.88 -5.09
N GLY A 210 -13.33 -8.06 -5.57
CA GLY A 210 -14.67 -8.37 -6.05
C GLY A 210 -15.07 -7.49 -7.23
N SER A 211 -16.15 -6.75 -7.10
CA SER A 211 -16.59 -5.75 -8.09
C SER A 211 -16.14 -4.32 -7.77
N ASN A 212 -15.36 -4.13 -6.71
CA ASN A 212 -14.84 -2.81 -6.36
C ASN A 212 -13.38 -2.65 -6.79
N SER A 213 -13.04 -1.41 -7.14
CA SER A 213 -11.70 -1.05 -7.60
C SER A 213 -11.22 0.27 -7.01
N PHE A 214 -9.91 0.34 -6.77
CA PHE A 214 -9.22 1.45 -6.12
C PHE A 214 -8.00 1.81 -6.95
N LEU A 215 -7.74 3.11 -7.11
CA LEU A 215 -6.58 3.60 -7.83
C LEU A 215 -5.76 4.54 -6.93
N PHE A 216 -4.49 4.19 -6.72
CA PHE A 216 -3.53 4.93 -5.92
C PHE A 216 -2.47 5.49 -6.86
N THR A 217 -2.37 6.81 -6.94
CA THR A 217 -1.57 7.50 -7.96
C THR A 217 -0.26 8.07 -7.44
N GLY A 218 -0.06 8.09 -6.10
CA GLY A 218 1.01 8.90 -5.52
C GLY A 218 0.89 10.33 -6.02
N ASP A 219 1.99 10.87 -6.49
CA ASP A 219 2.06 12.24 -7.05
C ASP A 219 2.23 12.25 -8.58
N ALA A 220 1.83 11.16 -9.24
CA ALA A 220 1.84 11.10 -10.70
C ALA A 220 1.14 12.32 -11.29
N GLU A 221 1.82 13.01 -12.21
CA GLU A 221 1.33 14.19 -12.89
C GLU A 221 0.85 13.85 -14.32
N ASP A 222 0.41 14.85 -15.05
CA ASP A 222 -0.19 14.75 -16.39
C ASP A 222 0.64 13.90 -17.38
N ILE A 223 1.97 13.97 -17.31
CA ILE A 223 2.89 13.18 -18.15
C ILE A 223 2.73 11.70 -17.84
N SER A 224 2.81 11.32 -16.58
CA SER A 224 2.66 9.93 -16.14
C SER A 224 1.25 9.40 -16.41
N GLU A 225 0.22 10.23 -16.16
CA GLU A 225 -1.18 9.91 -16.48
C GLU A 225 -1.39 9.65 -17.97
N SER A 226 -0.85 10.51 -18.83
CA SER A 226 -0.92 10.36 -20.29
C SER A 226 -0.23 9.09 -20.77
N GLU A 227 0.93 8.74 -20.19
CA GLU A 227 1.64 7.50 -20.51
C GLU A 227 0.84 6.26 -20.10
N ILE A 228 0.20 6.27 -18.91
CA ILE A 228 -0.69 5.19 -18.45
C ILE A 228 -1.84 4.99 -19.46
N LEU A 229 -2.48 6.08 -19.89
CA LEU A 229 -3.57 6.02 -20.87
C LEU A 229 -3.09 5.54 -22.25
N ALA A 230 -1.93 6.02 -22.69
CA ALA A 230 -1.33 5.62 -23.98
C ALA A 230 -0.95 4.13 -24.02
N LYS A 231 -0.64 3.51 -22.87
CA LYS A 231 -0.41 2.07 -22.74
C LYS A 231 -1.69 1.23 -22.81
N GLY A 232 -2.86 1.87 -22.76
CA GLY A 232 -4.14 1.19 -22.80
C GLY A 232 -4.48 0.43 -21.51
N PHE A 233 -3.87 0.80 -20.39
CA PHE A 233 -4.22 0.19 -19.12
C PHE A 233 -5.66 0.55 -18.70
N ASP A 234 -6.36 -0.42 -18.11
CA ASP A 234 -7.65 -0.16 -17.48
C ASP A 234 -7.45 0.61 -16.17
N VAL A 235 -7.73 1.91 -16.22
CA VAL A 235 -7.65 2.84 -15.09
C VAL A 235 -8.98 3.02 -14.35
N LYS A 236 -10.08 2.42 -14.84
CA LYS A 236 -11.40 2.58 -14.22
C LYS A 236 -11.37 2.12 -12.77
N ALA A 237 -11.83 2.98 -11.86
CA ALA A 237 -11.83 2.71 -10.42
C ALA A 237 -13.04 3.34 -9.73
N ASP A 238 -13.57 2.65 -8.70
CA ASP A 238 -14.64 3.20 -7.86
C ASP A 238 -14.13 4.30 -6.93
N LEU A 239 -12.89 4.16 -6.44
CA LEU A 239 -12.24 5.14 -5.57
C LEU A 239 -10.90 5.55 -6.17
N LEU A 240 -10.68 6.86 -6.26
CA LEU A 240 -9.43 7.47 -6.68
C LEU A 240 -8.77 8.21 -5.52
N LYS A 241 -7.53 7.84 -5.15
CA LYS A 241 -6.64 8.73 -4.41
C LYS A 241 -6.19 9.81 -5.38
N ILE A 242 -6.61 11.03 -5.15
CA ILE A 242 -6.24 12.17 -6.00
C ILE A 242 -4.73 12.39 -5.95
N GLY A 243 -4.13 12.57 -7.11
CA GLY A 243 -2.69 12.72 -7.24
C GLY A 243 -2.16 14.01 -6.60
N HIS A 244 -0.94 13.95 -6.08
CA HIS A 244 -0.15 15.08 -5.63
C HIS A 244 -0.93 16.00 -4.69
N HIS A 245 -1.56 15.41 -3.67
CA HIS A 245 -2.33 16.09 -2.61
C HIS A 245 -3.43 17.03 -3.14
N GLY A 246 -3.90 16.81 -4.37
CA GLY A 246 -4.86 17.69 -5.05
C GLY A 246 -4.20 18.84 -5.81
N SER A 247 -2.93 18.73 -6.19
CA SER A 247 -2.27 19.68 -7.09
C SER A 247 -2.98 19.76 -8.44
N ARG A 248 -2.94 20.93 -9.07
CA ARG A 248 -3.43 21.16 -10.43
C ARG A 248 -2.60 20.47 -11.52
N SER A 249 -1.35 20.06 -11.19
CA SER A 249 -0.47 19.32 -12.10
C SER A 249 -0.87 17.87 -12.29
N SER A 250 -1.77 17.36 -11.43
CA SER A 250 -2.25 15.98 -11.42
C SER A 250 -3.76 15.91 -11.65
N THR A 251 -4.24 14.69 -11.83
CA THR A 251 -5.66 14.39 -12.04
C THR A 251 -6.22 15.21 -13.21
N SER A 252 -5.55 15.08 -14.37
CA SER A 252 -5.95 15.74 -15.61
C SER A 252 -7.39 15.38 -15.98
N ASP A 253 -8.04 16.25 -16.76
CA ASP A 253 -9.46 16.04 -17.14
C ASP A 253 -9.65 14.73 -17.91
N GLU A 254 -8.70 14.38 -18.78
CA GLU A 254 -8.72 13.14 -19.54
C GLU A 254 -8.58 11.92 -18.61
N PHE A 255 -7.59 11.95 -17.71
CA PHE A 255 -7.36 10.88 -16.75
C PHE A 255 -8.57 10.69 -15.83
N LEU A 256 -9.08 11.77 -15.24
CA LEU A 256 -10.27 11.74 -14.39
C LEU A 256 -11.51 11.21 -15.13
N ALA A 257 -11.67 11.56 -16.41
CA ALA A 257 -12.77 11.05 -17.23
C ALA A 257 -12.65 9.54 -17.49
N LYS A 258 -11.43 9.02 -17.68
CA LYS A 258 -11.16 7.59 -17.90
C LYS A 258 -11.29 6.78 -16.63
N VAL A 259 -10.81 7.30 -15.50
CA VAL A 259 -10.98 6.67 -14.17
C VAL A 259 -12.45 6.63 -13.78
N ASN A 260 -13.17 7.73 -13.98
CA ASN A 260 -14.59 7.91 -13.68
C ASN A 260 -14.97 7.41 -12.27
N PRO A 261 -14.33 7.92 -11.22
CA PRO A 261 -14.48 7.40 -9.87
C PRO A 261 -15.81 7.81 -9.25
N LYS A 262 -16.34 6.97 -8.35
CA LYS A 262 -17.50 7.28 -7.50
C LYS A 262 -17.11 8.09 -6.27
N TYR A 263 -15.86 7.99 -5.84
CA TYR A 263 -15.32 8.61 -4.63
C TYR A 263 -13.89 9.09 -4.88
N ALA A 264 -13.54 10.20 -4.27
CA ALA A 264 -12.19 10.74 -4.28
C ALA A 264 -11.65 10.90 -2.85
N VAL A 265 -10.38 10.55 -2.63
CA VAL A 265 -9.69 10.80 -1.37
C VAL A 265 -8.48 11.69 -1.62
N ILE A 266 -8.27 12.68 -0.75
CA ILE A 266 -7.14 13.60 -0.79
C ILE A 266 -6.43 13.54 0.56
N SER A 267 -5.15 13.18 0.58
CA SER A 267 -4.28 13.37 1.73
C SER A 267 -3.66 14.76 1.62
N THR A 268 -3.86 15.59 2.60
CA THR A 268 -3.38 16.99 2.62
C THR A 268 -3.49 17.56 4.03
N GLU A 269 -2.91 18.72 4.28
CA GLU A 269 -2.95 19.44 5.55
C GLU A 269 -3.61 20.82 5.41
N ILE A 270 -4.30 21.28 6.45
CA ILE A 270 -4.84 22.64 6.51
C ILE A 270 -3.68 23.64 6.56
N GLY A 271 -3.73 24.66 5.69
CA GLY A 271 -2.75 25.74 5.69
C GLY A 271 -1.37 25.31 5.21
N ASN A 272 -1.29 24.25 4.40
CA ASN A 272 -0.03 23.84 3.79
C ASN A 272 0.52 24.92 2.83
N ASP A 273 1.84 25.02 2.74
CA ASP A 273 2.52 26.06 1.96
C ASP A 273 2.26 26.00 0.44
N TYR A 274 1.73 24.88 -0.05
CA TYR A 274 1.46 24.65 -1.47
C TYR A 274 0.08 25.14 -1.91
N GLY A 275 -0.82 25.41 -0.95
CA GLY A 275 -2.23 25.72 -1.23
C GLY A 275 -3.04 24.53 -1.73
N HIS A 276 -2.59 23.30 -1.43
CA HIS A 276 -3.32 22.07 -1.76
C HIS A 276 -4.53 21.83 -0.83
N PRO A 277 -5.62 21.25 -1.36
CA PRO A 277 -5.88 20.98 -2.76
C PRO A 277 -6.16 22.25 -3.55
N HIS A 278 -5.65 22.35 -4.77
CA HIS A 278 -5.87 23.50 -5.63
C HIS A 278 -7.34 23.64 -6.07
N LYS A 279 -7.76 24.88 -6.30
CA LYS A 279 -9.13 25.20 -6.73
C LYS A 279 -9.52 24.46 -8.01
N GLU A 280 -8.61 24.35 -8.97
CA GLU A 280 -8.83 23.69 -10.26
C GLU A 280 -9.19 22.21 -10.06
N THR A 281 -8.50 21.53 -9.16
CA THR A 281 -8.77 20.12 -8.84
C THR A 281 -10.11 19.97 -8.12
N MET A 282 -10.41 20.85 -7.16
CA MET A 282 -11.68 20.81 -6.42
C MET A 282 -12.86 21.13 -7.33
N ASP A 283 -12.73 22.09 -8.25
CA ASP A 283 -13.75 22.41 -9.24
C ASP A 283 -14.05 21.23 -10.18
N LYS A 284 -13.02 20.50 -10.67
CA LYS A 284 -13.21 19.29 -11.48
C LYS A 284 -14.05 18.24 -10.74
N LEU A 285 -13.72 17.96 -9.47
CA LEU A 285 -14.43 16.99 -8.65
C LEU A 285 -15.88 17.43 -8.36
N LYS A 286 -16.07 18.71 -8.03
CA LYS A 286 -17.38 19.31 -7.79
C LYS A 286 -18.27 19.24 -9.02
N ASN A 287 -17.76 19.63 -10.19
CA ASN A 287 -18.50 19.66 -11.45
C ASN A 287 -18.94 18.25 -11.89
N LYS A 288 -18.21 17.21 -11.48
CA LYS A 288 -18.54 15.80 -11.72
C LYS A 288 -19.38 15.20 -10.59
N ASN A 289 -19.72 15.98 -9.54
CA ASN A 289 -20.42 15.52 -8.34
C ASN A 289 -19.76 14.32 -7.66
N ILE A 290 -18.43 14.26 -7.65
CA ILE A 290 -17.65 13.19 -7.00
C ILE A 290 -17.47 13.56 -5.53
N PRO A 291 -18.04 12.82 -4.57
CA PRO A 291 -17.82 13.05 -3.14
C PRO A 291 -16.34 12.97 -2.80
N VAL A 292 -15.84 13.98 -2.06
CA VAL A 292 -14.43 14.11 -1.67
C VAL A 292 -14.28 13.83 -0.17
N TYR A 293 -13.29 13.03 0.17
CA TYR A 293 -12.87 12.76 1.55
C TYR A 293 -11.45 13.29 1.71
N ARG A 294 -11.23 14.19 2.68
CA ARG A 294 -9.95 14.90 2.87
C ARG A 294 -9.41 14.63 4.27
N THR A 295 -8.13 14.30 4.37
CA THR A 295 -7.50 14.03 5.68
C THR A 295 -7.42 15.26 6.57
N ASP A 296 -7.27 16.44 6.01
CA ASP A 296 -7.22 17.72 6.73
C ASP A 296 -8.55 18.11 7.39
N GLU A 297 -9.69 17.68 6.84
CA GLU A 297 -11.03 17.93 7.41
C GLU A 297 -11.52 16.78 8.30
N LEU A 298 -11.11 15.55 8.01
CA LEU A 298 -11.75 14.34 8.52
C LEU A 298 -10.83 13.45 9.38
N GLY A 299 -9.53 13.82 9.48
CA GLY A 299 -8.52 12.95 10.08
C GLY A 299 -8.28 11.70 9.23
N THR A 300 -7.89 10.60 9.85
CA THR A 300 -7.66 9.33 9.15
C THR A 300 -8.97 8.78 8.57
N ILE A 301 -8.97 8.53 7.25
CA ILE A 301 -10.12 8.04 6.51
C ILE A 301 -9.97 6.52 6.32
N ILE A 302 -10.98 5.77 6.77
CA ILE A 302 -11.02 4.31 6.62
C ILE A 302 -12.13 3.94 5.65
N VAL A 303 -11.74 3.30 4.57
CA VAL A 303 -12.64 2.78 3.53
C VAL A 303 -12.73 1.28 3.69
N THR A 304 -13.95 0.75 3.72
CA THR A 304 -14.21 -0.69 3.81
C THR A 304 -14.98 -1.16 2.58
N SER A 305 -14.50 -2.22 1.95
CA SER A 305 -15.19 -2.91 0.86
C SER A 305 -15.46 -4.36 1.25
N ASN A 306 -16.68 -4.82 0.98
CA ASN A 306 -17.03 -6.23 1.05
C ASN A 306 -16.98 -6.92 -0.33
N GLY A 307 -16.36 -6.26 -1.31
CA GLY A 307 -16.29 -6.72 -2.70
C GLY A 307 -17.48 -6.36 -3.57
N LYS A 308 -18.53 -5.76 -3.01
CA LYS A 308 -19.74 -5.29 -3.72
C LYS A 308 -20.03 -3.82 -3.44
N THR A 309 -19.90 -3.41 -2.19
CA THR A 309 -20.18 -2.07 -1.70
C THR A 309 -18.97 -1.48 -1.00
N ILE A 310 -18.83 -0.17 -1.09
CA ILE A 310 -17.81 0.63 -0.41
C ILE A 310 -18.50 1.49 0.66
N SER A 311 -17.92 1.53 1.85
CA SER A 311 -18.37 2.37 2.96
C SER A 311 -17.19 3.10 3.59
N PHE A 312 -17.46 4.18 4.30
CA PHE A 312 -16.46 5.04 4.92
C PHE A 312 -16.76 5.17 6.42
N ASN A 313 -15.72 5.41 7.22
CA ASN A 313 -15.86 5.71 8.65
C ASN A 313 -16.43 7.13 8.91
N THR A 314 -16.54 7.95 7.89
CA THR A 314 -16.97 9.36 7.97
C THR A 314 -17.86 9.75 6.78
N LYS A 315 -18.39 10.97 6.80
CA LYS A 315 -19.11 11.58 5.66
C LYS A 315 -18.15 12.34 4.76
N PRO A 316 -18.52 12.62 3.49
CA PRO A 316 -17.70 13.46 2.61
C PRO A 316 -17.41 14.82 3.21
N GLY A 317 -16.23 15.35 2.93
CA GLY A 317 -15.81 16.69 3.26
C GLY A 317 -16.29 17.74 2.24
N SER A 318 -15.67 18.93 2.30
CA SER A 318 -16.00 20.06 1.44
C SER A 318 -15.23 20.06 0.13
N TYR A 319 -15.70 20.87 -0.84
CA TYR A 319 -14.95 21.19 -2.06
C TYR A 319 -14.13 22.50 -1.91
N THR A 320 -13.86 22.91 -0.68
CA THR A 320 -13.07 24.12 -0.42
C THR A 320 -11.62 23.89 -0.85
N ALA A 321 -11.07 24.80 -1.65
CA ALA A 321 -9.65 24.75 -1.99
C ALA A 321 -8.77 25.05 -0.76
N GLY A 322 -7.56 24.52 -0.76
CA GLY A 322 -6.53 24.90 0.20
C GLY A 322 -6.19 26.40 0.10
N ARG A 323 -5.62 26.91 1.15
CA ARG A 323 -5.07 28.28 1.21
C ARG A 323 -3.66 28.16 1.77
N PRO A 324 -2.68 28.78 1.09
CA PRO A 324 -1.32 28.83 1.62
C PRO A 324 -1.25 29.72 2.87
#